data_05a6e70d6b2750bf6b7d52edf4ecee28
#
_entry.id   05a6e70d6b2750bf6b7d52edf4ecee28
#
_cell.length_a   1.000
_cell.length_b   1.000
_cell.length_c   1.000
_cell.angle_alpha   90.00
_cell.angle_beta   90.00
_cell.angle_gamma   90.00
#
_symmetry.space_group_name_H-M   'P 1'
#
loop_
_entity.id
_entity.type
_entity.pdbx_description
1 polymer ?
#
loop_
_entity_poly.entity_id
_entity_poly.type
_entity_poly.pdbx_seq_one_letter_code
_entity_poly.pdbx_strand_id
1 'polypeptide(L)'
;MKLLTVFEFQNHDAHLQAHMAFMQSRMVQINPQVYALLQSHISDHISFKAKAEVKEMIMQNPEMAQMGKEDPQQFEIMFEAEVAKVAARITQELVQSEMANQKKEDPLIKIKQQEIDLRAMDLQRKAEETKFRADQENQRASDRLMFDYDRLEQQDDQSDDRLQVAREKMNKK
;
A
#
# COMPACT_ATOMS: atom_id res chain seq x y z
N MET A 1 13.52 -7.43 1.09
CA MET A 1 14.11 -6.43 0.18
C MET A 1 13.75 -5.06 0.72
N LYS A 2 14.73 -4.27 1.24
CA LYS A 2 14.46 -2.87 1.66
C LYS A 2 14.33 -2.04 0.39
N LEU A 3 13.12 -1.63 0.05
CA LEU A 3 12.82 -0.84 -1.15
C LEU A 3 13.26 0.64 -1.02
N LEU A 4 13.43 1.13 0.21
CA LEU A 4 13.82 2.51 0.53
C LEU A 4 14.96 2.47 1.54
N THR A 5 16.11 3.00 1.17
CA THR A 5 17.30 3.04 2.03
C THR A 5 17.61 4.49 2.39
N VAL A 6 17.81 4.76 3.67
CA VAL A 6 18.22 6.07 4.18
C VAL A 6 19.76 6.10 4.32
N PHE A 7 20.38 7.22 3.96
CA PHE A 7 21.82 7.43 4.05
C PHE A 7 22.14 8.61 4.97
N GLU A 8 23.24 8.51 5.71
CA GLU A 8 23.65 9.47 6.73
C GLU A 8 23.76 10.93 6.23
N PHE A 9 24.13 11.12 4.97
CA PHE A 9 24.38 12.47 4.40
C PHE A 9 23.16 13.07 3.66
N GLN A 10 21.99 12.46 3.78
CA GLN A 10 20.78 13.02 3.20
C GLN A 10 20.30 14.23 4.01
N ASN A 11 19.57 15.14 3.33
CA ASN A 11 18.84 16.19 4.02
C ASN A 11 17.58 15.58 4.68
N HIS A 12 17.75 15.05 5.91
CA HIS A 12 16.68 14.36 6.62
C HIS A 12 15.45 15.25 6.86
N ASP A 13 15.64 16.56 7.07
CA ASP A 13 14.52 17.49 7.27
C ASP A 13 13.65 17.62 6.03
N ALA A 14 14.25 17.78 4.88
CA ALA A 14 13.54 17.86 3.60
C ALA A 14 12.81 16.55 3.28
N HIS A 15 13.46 15.41 3.53
CA HIS A 15 12.85 14.08 3.35
C HIS A 15 11.67 13.86 4.30
N LEU A 16 11.82 14.19 5.59
CA LEU A 16 10.75 14.07 6.57
C LEU A 16 9.53 14.90 6.18
N GLN A 17 9.71 16.15 5.76
CA GLN A 17 8.61 17.00 5.28
C GLN A 17 7.92 16.39 4.05
N ALA A 18 8.69 15.96 3.05
CA ALA A 18 8.15 15.36 1.84
C ALA A 18 7.38 14.06 2.12
N HIS A 19 7.94 13.18 2.97
CA HIS A 19 7.32 11.91 3.30
C HIS A 19 6.08 12.08 4.16
N MET A 20 6.07 13.03 5.11
CA MET A 20 4.88 13.35 5.91
C MET A 20 3.75 13.89 5.02
N ALA A 21 4.05 14.78 4.08
CA ALA A 21 3.07 15.26 3.10
C ALA A 21 2.54 14.11 2.21
N PHE A 22 3.42 13.20 1.78
CA PHE A 22 3.02 12.05 0.98
C PHE A 22 2.15 11.05 1.75
N MET A 23 2.39 10.86 3.06
CA MET A 23 1.55 10.02 3.92
C MET A 23 0.10 10.49 3.97
N GLN A 24 -0.17 11.78 3.80
CA GLN A 24 -1.52 12.33 3.75
C GLN A 24 -2.24 12.04 2.43
N SER A 25 -1.51 11.61 1.40
CA SER A 25 -2.11 11.30 0.11
C SER A 25 -3.04 10.09 0.24
N ARG A 26 -4.16 10.16 -0.47
CA ARG A 26 -5.13 9.06 -0.50
C ARG A 26 -4.51 7.73 -0.96
N MET A 27 -3.57 7.79 -1.91
CA MET A 27 -2.90 6.61 -2.43
C MET A 27 -2.17 5.82 -1.32
N VAL A 28 -1.56 6.53 -0.36
CA VAL A 28 -0.90 5.90 0.79
C VAL A 28 -1.91 5.41 1.81
N GLN A 29 -2.93 6.21 2.11
CA GLN A 29 -3.92 5.88 3.14
C GLN A 29 -4.78 4.65 2.80
N ILE A 30 -5.08 4.42 1.52
CA ILE A 30 -5.84 3.23 1.09
C ILE A 30 -4.96 1.99 0.91
N ASN A 31 -3.63 2.11 1.02
CA ASN A 31 -2.71 0.98 0.86
C ASN A 31 -1.90 0.76 2.15
N PRO A 32 -2.34 -0.16 3.04
CA PRO A 32 -1.69 -0.40 4.33
C PRO A 32 -0.22 -0.80 4.20
N GLN A 33 0.17 -1.50 3.13
CA GLN A 33 1.55 -1.93 2.91
C GLN A 33 2.44 -0.72 2.59
N VAL A 34 2.00 0.19 1.71
CA VAL A 34 2.72 1.42 1.38
C VAL A 34 2.81 2.31 2.61
N TYR A 35 1.72 2.43 3.38
CA TYR A 35 1.69 3.18 4.63
C TYR A 35 2.74 2.67 5.63
N ALA A 36 2.79 1.36 5.88
CA ALA A 36 3.74 0.76 6.81
C ALA A 36 5.21 0.90 6.34
N LEU A 37 5.47 0.75 5.03
CA LEU A 37 6.80 0.96 4.46
C LEU A 37 7.26 2.41 4.61
N LEU A 38 6.38 3.37 4.34
CA LEU A 38 6.70 4.79 4.47
C LEU A 38 6.89 5.19 5.93
N GLN A 39 6.10 4.66 6.85
CA GLN A 39 6.25 4.86 8.29
C GLN A 39 7.61 4.34 8.79
N SER A 40 8.01 3.15 8.36
CA SER A 40 9.34 2.60 8.69
C SER A 40 10.46 3.48 8.14
N HIS A 41 10.32 3.98 6.91
CA HIS A 41 11.29 4.85 6.27
C HIS A 41 11.41 6.22 6.98
N ILE A 42 10.30 6.79 7.40
CA ILE A 42 10.28 8.03 8.23
C ILE A 42 11.02 7.77 9.56
N SER A 43 10.78 6.63 10.21
CA SER A 43 11.50 6.27 11.44
C SER A 43 13.00 6.16 11.23
N ASP A 44 13.44 5.62 10.10
CA ASP A 44 14.87 5.57 9.73
C ASP A 44 15.45 7.00 9.61
N HIS A 45 14.78 7.93 8.94
CA HIS A 45 15.20 9.34 8.86
C HIS A 45 15.28 10.02 10.22
N ILE A 46 14.28 9.80 11.10
CA ILE A 46 14.28 10.34 12.47
C ILE A 46 15.48 9.82 13.24
N SER A 47 15.78 8.52 13.12
CA SER A 47 16.92 7.90 13.79
C SER A 47 18.27 8.50 13.35
N PHE A 48 18.47 8.68 12.04
CA PHE A 48 19.69 9.32 11.51
C PHE A 48 19.82 10.76 11.98
N LYS A 49 18.74 11.54 11.92
CA LYS A 49 18.72 12.93 12.40
C LYS A 49 19.05 13.00 13.90
N ALA A 50 18.40 12.17 14.71
CA ALA A 50 18.65 12.14 16.16
C ALA A 50 20.10 11.78 16.48
N LYS A 51 20.66 10.79 15.78
CA LYS A 51 22.09 10.43 15.95
C LYS A 51 23.03 11.57 15.57
N ALA A 52 22.73 12.31 14.50
CA ALA A 52 23.53 13.46 14.08
C ALA A 52 23.48 14.59 15.14
N GLU A 53 22.29 14.92 15.66
CA GLU A 53 22.14 15.93 16.71
C GLU A 53 22.86 15.54 18.00
N VAL A 54 22.77 14.27 18.41
CA VAL A 54 23.49 13.80 19.63
C VAL A 54 24.99 13.82 19.40
N LYS A 55 25.52 13.41 18.23
CA LYS A 55 26.93 13.54 17.91
C LYS A 55 27.41 15.00 18.01
N GLU A 56 26.61 15.94 17.52
CA GLU A 56 26.92 17.36 17.62
C GLU A 56 26.93 17.84 19.07
N MET A 57 25.96 17.44 19.89
CA MET A 57 25.92 17.75 21.35
C MET A 57 27.17 17.22 22.07
N ILE A 58 27.63 16.01 21.73
CA ILE A 58 28.83 15.42 22.32
C ILE A 58 30.08 16.21 21.90
N MET A 59 30.18 16.63 20.64
CA MET A 59 31.29 17.45 20.18
C MET A 59 31.38 18.80 20.90
N GLN A 60 30.24 19.36 21.30
CA GLN A 60 30.15 20.62 22.03
C GLN A 60 30.37 20.44 23.54
N ASN A 61 30.33 19.21 24.07
CA ASN A 61 30.52 18.91 25.49
C ASN A 61 31.78 18.07 25.74
N PRO A 62 32.88 18.69 26.18
CA PRO A 62 34.15 17.99 26.42
C PRO A 62 34.06 16.86 27.45
N GLU A 63 33.19 16.98 28.46
CA GLU A 63 33.03 15.96 29.50
C GLU A 63 32.44 14.67 28.91
N MET A 64 31.41 14.81 28.06
CA MET A 64 30.82 13.67 27.35
C MET A 64 31.82 13.00 26.39
N ALA A 65 32.61 13.81 25.69
CA ALA A 65 33.69 13.29 24.82
C ALA A 65 34.76 12.54 25.58
N GLN A 66 35.08 12.95 26.82
CA GLN A 66 36.05 12.26 27.68
C GLN A 66 35.51 10.96 28.24
N MET A 67 34.24 10.91 28.65
CA MET A 67 33.54 9.69 29.08
C MET A 67 33.64 8.58 28.05
N GLY A 68 33.54 8.90 26.76
CA GLY A 68 33.64 7.94 25.68
C GLY A 68 35.05 7.27 25.59
N LYS A 69 36.09 7.90 26.13
CA LYS A 69 37.45 7.34 26.22
C LYS A 69 37.65 6.52 27.47
N GLU A 70 37.05 6.93 28.58
CA GLU A 70 37.25 6.31 29.91
C GLU A 70 36.37 5.08 30.10
N ASP A 71 35.10 5.15 29.70
CA ASP A 71 34.14 4.04 29.80
C ASP A 71 33.28 3.95 28.53
N PRO A 72 33.74 3.22 27.48
CA PRO A 72 33.02 3.07 26.23
C PRO A 72 31.64 2.41 26.38
N GLN A 73 31.44 1.51 27.38
CA GLN A 73 30.14 0.84 27.56
C GLN A 73 29.12 1.79 28.16
N GLN A 74 29.50 2.54 29.18
CA GLN A 74 28.64 3.54 29.79
C GLN A 74 28.29 4.66 28.78
N PHE A 75 29.27 5.03 27.96
CA PHE A 75 29.06 6.01 26.90
C PHE A 75 28.02 5.52 25.88
N GLU A 76 28.10 4.26 25.42
CA GLU A 76 27.11 3.71 24.46
C GLU A 76 25.70 3.72 25.03
N ILE A 77 25.52 3.31 26.30
CA ILE A 77 24.22 3.34 26.98
C ILE A 77 23.68 4.78 27.03
N MET A 78 24.52 5.72 27.41
CA MET A 78 24.14 7.14 27.46
C MET A 78 23.82 7.67 26.08
N PHE A 79 24.63 7.35 25.06
CA PHE A 79 24.41 7.78 23.69
C PHE A 79 23.05 7.31 23.16
N GLU A 80 22.73 6.02 23.29
CA GLU A 80 21.45 5.47 22.86
C GLU A 80 20.26 6.08 23.64
N ALA A 81 20.43 6.36 24.93
CA ALA A 81 19.40 7.04 25.72
C ALA A 81 19.14 8.48 25.24
N GLU A 82 20.20 9.24 24.92
CA GLU A 82 20.04 10.58 24.35
C GLU A 82 19.47 10.55 22.94
N VAL A 83 19.87 9.60 22.09
CA VAL A 83 19.28 9.41 20.77
C VAL A 83 17.77 9.13 20.88
N ALA A 84 17.35 8.30 21.83
CA ALA A 84 15.94 8.02 22.05
C ALA A 84 15.14 9.27 22.47
N LYS A 85 15.70 10.11 23.35
CA LYS A 85 15.08 11.38 23.77
C LYS A 85 14.94 12.36 22.60
N VAL A 86 16.00 12.53 21.81
CA VAL A 86 16.00 13.40 20.64
C VAL A 86 15.03 12.90 19.59
N ALA A 87 15.00 11.59 19.32
CA ALA A 87 14.06 11.00 18.38
C ALA A 87 12.59 11.21 18.82
N ALA A 88 12.29 11.06 20.10
CA ALA A 88 10.96 11.34 20.66
C ALA A 88 10.58 12.82 20.48
N ARG A 89 11.49 13.76 20.72
CA ARG A 89 11.27 15.20 20.50
C ARG A 89 11.00 15.50 19.02
N ILE A 90 11.83 14.99 18.11
CA ILE A 90 11.64 15.18 16.66
C ILE A 90 10.27 14.64 16.23
N THR A 91 9.89 13.46 16.70
CA THR A 91 8.58 12.87 16.41
C THR A 91 7.44 13.75 16.89
N GLN A 92 7.53 14.29 18.10
CA GLN A 92 6.52 15.19 18.67
C GLN A 92 6.41 16.50 17.88
N GLU A 93 7.53 17.09 17.49
CA GLU A 93 7.58 18.29 16.65
C GLU A 93 6.93 18.06 15.28
N LEU A 94 7.20 16.92 14.62
CA LEU A 94 6.58 16.55 13.36
C LEU A 94 5.07 16.41 13.49
N VAL A 95 4.58 15.72 14.50
CA VAL A 95 3.14 15.57 14.74
C VAL A 95 2.46 16.91 15.01
N GLN A 96 3.09 17.78 15.80
CA GLN A 96 2.54 19.11 16.08
C GLN A 96 2.52 20.01 14.84
N SER A 97 3.58 19.97 14.02
CA SER A 97 3.64 20.71 12.76
C SER A 97 2.56 20.26 11.78
N GLU A 98 2.33 18.96 11.71
CA GLU A 98 1.30 18.37 10.85
C GLU A 98 -0.12 18.81 11.29
N MET A 99 -0.41 18.74 12.57
CA MET A 99 -1.68 19.22 13.13
C MET A 99 -1.90 20.72 12.87
N ALA A 100 -0.83 21.52 12.92
CA ALA A 100 -0.90 22.96 12.64
C ALA A 100 -1.14 23.22 11.14
N ASN A 101 -0.54 22.42 10.26
CA ASN A 101 -0.73 22.52 8.81
C ASN A 101 -2.14 22.10 8.38
N GLN A 102 -2.69 21.05 8.96
CA GLN A 102 -4.08 20.63 8.71
C GLN A 102 -5.10 21.72 9.05
N LYS A 103 -4.81 22.56 10.05
CA LYS A 103 -5.67 23.70 10.41
C LYS A 103 -5.56 24.89 9.44
N LYS A 104 -4.49 24.94 8.64
CA LYS A 104 -4.22 26.04 7.68
C LYS A 104 -4.62 25.71 6.26
N GLU A 105 -5.07 24.48 5.96
CA GLU A 105 -5.53 24.12 4.62
C GLU A 105 -6.69 25.02 4.20
N ASP A 106 -6.49 25.69 3.06
CA ASP A 106 -7.52 26.50 2.44
C ASP A 106 -8.77 25.61 2.17
N PRO A 107 -9.95 26.00 2.66
CA PRO A 107 -11.19 25.28 2.43
C PRO A 107 -11.44 24.94 0.95
N LEU A 108 -11.00 25.80 0.03
CA LEU A 108 -11.09 25.56 -1.42
C LEU A 108 -10.24 24.39 -1.90
N ILE A 109 -9.02 24.24 -1.35
CA ILE A 109 -8.15 23.11 -1.67
C ILE A 109 -8.78 21.81 -1.18
N LYS A 110 -9.35 21.82 0.02
CA LYS A 110 -10.04 20.67 0.60
C LYS A 110 -11.26 20.24 -0.22
N ILE A 111 -12.06 21.22 -0.68
CA ILE A 111 -13.21 20.97 -1.55
C ILE A 111 -12.77 20.38 -2.91
N LYS A 112 -11.72 20.93 -3.53
CA LYS A 112 -11.17 20.39 -4.77
C LYS A 112 -10.63 18.97 -4.60
N GLN A 113 -9.96 18.68 -3.49
CA GLN A 113 -9.47 17.34 -3.20
C GLN A 113 -10.64 16.36 -3.03
N GLN A 114 -11.69 16.74 -2.31
CA GLN A 114 -12.90 15.94 -2.17
C GLN A 114 -13.58 15.67 -3.53
N GLU A 115 -13.62 16.66 -4.41
CA GLU A 115 -14.17 16.49 -5.76
C GLU A 115 -13.34 15.50 -6.60
N ILE A 116 -12.02 15.56 -6.53
CA ILE A 116 -11.12 14.62 -7.21
C ILE A 116 -11.35 13.19 -6.66
N ASP A 117 -11.46 13.07 -5.35
CA ASP A 117 -11.70 11.80 -4.68
C ASP A 117 -13.04 11.18 -5.08
N LEU A 118 -14.11 11.98 -5.14
CA LEU A 118 -15.42 11.53 -5.61
C LEU A 118 -15.37 11.05 -7.06
N ARG A 119 -14.68 11.79 -7.93
CA ARG A 119 -14.52 11.37 -9.34
C ARG A 119 -13.74 10.06 -9.47
N ALA A 120 -12.68 9.88 -8.66
CA ALA A 120 -11.91 8.63 -8.64
C ALA A 120 -12.78 7.44 -8.20
N MET A 121 -13.61 7.62 -7.16
CA MET A 121 -14.57 6.60 -6.73
C MET A 121 -15.61 6.26 -7.80
N ASP A 122 -16.12 7.26 -8.51
CA ASP A 122 -17.10 7.06 -9.58
C ASP A 122 -16.51 6.30 -10.76
N LEU A 123 -15.26 6.58 -11.11
CA LEU A 123 -14.53 5.83 -12.14
C LEU A 123 -14.29 4.37 -11.73
N GLN A 124 -13.91 4.14 -10.48
CA GLN A 124 -13.73 2.80 -9.96
C GLN A 124 -15.02 2.00 -9.96
N ARG A 125 -16.14 2.61 -9.50
CA ARG A 125 -17.47 1.99 -9.54
C ARG A 125 -17.89 1.62 -10.96
N LYS A 126 -17.68 2.54 -11.94
CA LYS A 126 -17.98 2.27 -13.35
C LYS A 126 -17.13 1.13 -13.92
N ALA A 127 -15.86 1.05 -13.55
CA ALA A 127 -14.99 -0.05 -13.98
C ALA A 127 -15.45 -1.40 -13.41
N GLU A 128 -15.85 -1.44 -12.14
CA GLU A 128 -16.40 -2.64 -11.49
C GLU A 128 -17.73 -3.06 -12.14
N GLU A 129 -18.61 -2.11 -12.41
CA GLU A 129 -19.88 -2.38 -13.09
C GLU A 129 -19.69 -2.92 -14.51
N THR A 130 -18.71 -2.36 -15.25
CA THR A 130 -18.36 -2.85 -16.58
C THR A 130 -17.80 -4.28 -16.53
N LYS A 131 -16.93 -4.56 -15.56
CA LYS A 131 -16.40 -5.90 -15.34
C LYS A 131 -17.51 -6.88 -14.98
N PHE A 132 -18.39 -6.52 -14.08
CA PHE A 132 -19.53 -7.35 -13.68
C PHE A 132 -20.46 -7.68 -14.87
N ARG A 133 -20.72 -6.69 -15.74
CA ARG A 133 -21.53 -6.91 -16.98
C ARG A 133 -20.82 -7.87 -17.94
N ALA A 134 -19.51 -7.71 -18.13
CA ALA A 134 -18.74 -8.60 -18.98
C ALA A 134 -18.72 -10.05 -18.44
N ASP A 135 -18.57 -10.21 -17.12
CA ASP A 135 -18.62 -11.53 -16.48
C ASP A 135 -20.01 -12.18 -16.64
N GLN A 136 -21.09 -11.41 -16.49
CA GLN A 136 -22.46 -11.92 -16.75
C GLN A 136 -22.67 -12.33 -18.22
N GLU A 137 -22.13 -11.57 -19.15
CA GLU A 137 -22.24 -11.89 -20.59
C GLU A 137 -21.45 -13.17 -20.93
N ASN A 138 -20.27 -13.32 -20.37
CA ASN A 138 -19.46 -14.53 -20.51
C ASN A 138 -20.18 -15.76 -19.91
N GLN A 139 -20.80 -15.59 -18.75
CA GLN A 139 -21.58 -16.66 -18.12
C GLN A 139 -22.75 -17.09 -19.00
N ARG A 140 -23.52 -16.13 -19.53
CA ARG A 140 -24.63 -16.41 -20.46
C ARG A 140 -24.18 -17.07 -21.74
N ALA A 141 -23.00 -16.70 -22.26
CA ALA A 141 -22.42 -17.34 -23.42
C ALA A 141 -22.03 -18.79 -23.14
N SER A 142 -21.43 -19.04 -21.98
CA SER A 142 -21.08 -20.39 -21.51
C SER A 142 -22.34 -21.26 -21.34
N ASP A 143 -23.39 -20.73 -20.71
CA ASP A 143 -24.65 -21.44 -20.51
C ASP A 143 -25.30 -21.81 -21.85
N ARG A 144 -25.28 -20.91 -22.84
CA ARG A 144 -25.78 -21.20 -24.21
C ARG A 144 -25.00 -22.32 -24.88
N LEU A 145 -23.67 -22.31 -24.79
CA LEU A 145 -22.84 -23.37 -25.35
C LEU A 145 -23.16 -24.72 -24.69
N MET A 146 -23.38 -24.75 -23.39
CA MET A 146 -23.75 -25.97 -22.67
C MET A 146 -25.11 -26.51 -23.16
N PHE A 147 -26.13 -25.63 -23.30
CA PHE A 147 -27.42 -26.02 -23.85
C PHE A 147 -27.33 -26.56 -25.31
N ASP A 148 -26.48 -25.94 -26.13
CA ASP A 148 -26.28 -26.42 -27.51
C ASP A 148 -25.57 -27.79 -27.52
N TYR A 149 -24.63 -28.04 -26.64
CA TYR A 149 -23.99 -29.34 -26.45
C TYR A 149 -25.00 -30.42 -26.04
N ASP A 150 -25.80 -30.18 -25.00
CA ASP A 150 -26.81 -31.11 -24.51
C ASP A 150 -27.85 -31.42 -25.60
N ARG A 151 -28.20 -30.43 -26.41
CA ARG A 151 -29.11 -30.63 -27.55
C ARG A 151 -28.53 -31.49 -28.65
N LEU A 152 -27.26 -31.35 -28.97
CA LEU A 152 -26.56 -32.15 -29.96
C LEU A 152 -26.43 -33.61 -29.49
N GLU A 153 -26.08 -33.82 -28.21
CA GLU A 153 -25.99 -35.16 -27.61
C GLU A 153 -27.36 -35.87 -27.65
N GLN A 154 -28.47 -35.17 -27.31
CA GLN A 154 -29.81 -35.74 -27.44
C GLN A 154 -30.20 -36.07 -28.87
N GLN A 155 -29.72 -35.31 -29.88
CA GLN A 155 -29.96 -35.61 -31.28
C GLN A 155 -29.19 -36.86 -31.74
N ASP A 156 -27.95 -37.03 -31.32
CA ASP A 156 -27.14 -38.20 -31.61
C ASP A 156 -27.75 -39.47 -30.99
N ASP A 157 -28.15 -39.42 -29.74
CA ASP A 157 -28.84 -40.54 -29.07
C ASP A 157 -30.14 -40.96 -29.81
N GLN A 158 -30.98 -39.99 -30.22
CA GLN A 158 -32.18 -40.24 -30.98
C GLN A 158 -31.89 -40.84 -32.37
N SER A 159 -30.78 -40.46 -32.99
CA SER A 159 -30.35 -40.97 -34.28
C SER A 159 -29.88 -42.45 -34.16
N ASP A 160 -29.12 -42.76 -33.13
CA ASP A 160 -28.65 -44.10 -32.82
C ASP A 160 -29.80 -45.06 -32.50
N ASP A 161 -30.79 -44.62 -31.69
CA ASP A 161 -32.00 -45.36 -31.41
C ASP A 161 -32.78 -45.71 -32.69
N ARG A 162 -32.91 -44.72 -33.60
CA ARG A 162 -33.59 -44.97 -34.90
C ARG A 162 -32.83 -45.98 -35.77
N LEU A 163 -31.50 -45.90 -35.79
CA LEU A 163 -30.67 -46.88 -36.50
C LEU A 163 -30.75 -48.26 -35.91
N GLN A 164 -30.80 -48.38 -34.59
CA GLN A 164 -30.97 -49.65 -33.88
C GLN A 164 -32.33 -50.29 -34.20
N VAL A 165 -33.41 -49.53 -34.13
CA VAL A 165 -34.75 -49.98 -34.49
C VAL A 165 -34.83 -50.40 -35.96
N ALA A 166 -34.19 -49.70 -36.86
CA ALA A 166 -34.14 -50.05 -38.30
C ALA A 166 -33.39 -51.38 -38.53
N ARG A 167 -32.25 -51.62 -37.83
CA ARG A 167 -31.49 -52.89 -37.88
C ARG A 167 -32.30 -54.04 -37.34
N GLU A 168 -33.02 -53.89 -36.24
CA GLU A 168 -33.87 -54.92 -35.68
C GLU A 168 -35.04 -55.32 -36.65
N LYS A 169 -35.62 -54.35 -37.33
CA LYS A 169 -36.65 -54.61 -38.37
C LYS A 169 -36.12 -55.33 -39.58
N MET A 170 -34.88 -55.11 -39.95
CA MET A 170 -34.24 -55.83 -41.08
C MET A 170 -33.90 -57.30 -40.74
N ASN A 171 -33.51 -57.57 -39.50
CA ASN A 171 -33.16 -58.92 -39.04
C ASN A 171 -34.37 -59.84 -38.77
N LYS A 172 -35.59 -59.29 -38.73
CA LYS A 172 -36.83 -60.05 -38.52
C LYS A 172 -37.52 -60.46 -39.83
N LYS A 173 -36.97 -60.17 -40.98
CA LYS A 173 -37.41 -60.65 -42.31
C LYS A 173 -36.50 -61.75 -42.82
#